data_f453fa14b387525aae26db2340a2a117
#
_entry.id   f453fa14b387525aae26db2340a2a117
#
_cell.length_a   1.000
_cell.length_b   1.000
_cell.length_c   1.000
_cell.angle_alpha   90.00
_cell.angle_beta   90.00
_cell.angle_gamma   90.00
#
_symmetry.space_group_name_H-M   'P 1'
#
loop_
_entity.id
_entity.type
_entity.pdbx_description
1 polymer ?
#
loop_
_entity_poly.entity_id
_entity_poly.type
_entity_poly.pdbx_seq_one_letter_code
_entity_poly.pdbx_strand_id
1 'polypeptide(L)'
;MHYNISFDVLDAQDYDLPQLRRRLFVVGIRKDIQCDVFSFPKKKKLTKKATDLLEENIDDKYYLGFKGFRYVTDHSRNEGRARVNRDIIGCQTANQQFNWTGDFRVEIPKPRHYEDNRIYVGQFEGHDAVARKLTPKECLSLMGFKDFNIVVKDQVMYRQVGNSIAVPVLKELIKEIIRRVE
;
A
#
# COMPACT_ATOMS: atom_id res chain seq x y z
N MET A 1 20.31 -12.23 -29.63
CA MET A 1 20.04 -11.87 -28.23
C MET A 1 20.97 -12.66 -27.32
N HIS A 2 21.60 -11.99 -26.34
CA HIS A 2 22.58 -12.61 -25.44
C HIS A 2 21.96 -13.05 -24.08
N TYR A 3 20.62 -13.00 -23.95
CA TYR A 3 19.91 -13.32 -22.72
C TYR A 3 18.81 -14.35 -22.94
N ASN A 4 18.63 -15.21 -21.97
CA ASN A 4 17.41 -16.01 -21.77
C ASN A 4 16.43 -15.16 -20.98
N ILE A 5 15.25 -14.92 -21.54
CA ILE A 5 14.26 -14.01 -20.96
C ILE A 5 13.07 -14.81 -20.45
N SER A 6 12.69 -14.56 -19.21
CA SER A 6 11.46 -15.07 -18.56
C SER A 6 10.63 -13.89 -18.05
N PHE A 7 9.31 -13.99 -18.11
CA PHE A 7 8.43 -12.94 -17.58
C PHE A 7 7.18 -13.56 -16.94
N ASP A 8 6.67 -12.87 -15.90
CA ASP A 8 5.43 -13.24 -15.24
C ASP A 8 4.81 -12.00 -14.55
N VAL A 9 3.52 -12.08 -14.23
CA VAL A 9 2.79 -11.06 -13.49
C VAL A 9 2.66 -11.50 -12.03
N LEU A 10 3.38 -10.83 -11.13
CA LEU A 10 3.34 -11.13 -9.71
C LEU A 10 2.44 -10.14 -8.97
N ASP A 11 1.63 -10.64 -8.02
CA ASP A 11 0.79 -9.82 -7.14
C ASP A 11 1.39 -9.77 -5.73
N ALA A 12 1.41 -8.59 -5.12
CA ALA A 12 1.98 -8.41 -3.78
C ALA A 12 1.28 -9.25 -2.71
N GLN A 13 -0.03 -9.49 -2.84
CA GLN A 13 -0.79 -10.35 -1.92
C GLN A 13 -0.32 -11.82 -1.94
N ASP A 14 0.23 -12.27 -3.05
CA ASP A 14 0.80 -13.62 -3.19
C ASP A 14 2.17 -13.75 -2.49
N TYR A 15 2.65 -12.69 -1.85
CA TYR A 15 3.93 -12.63 -1.12
C TYR A 15 3.77 -12.05 0.29
N ASP A 16 2.62 -12.32 0.92
CA ASP A 16 2.28 -11.94 2.30
C ASP A 16 2.27 -10.42 2.55
N LEU A 17 1.82 -9.66 1.56
CA LEU A 17 1.61 -8.22 1.68
C LEU A 17 0.13 -7.89 1.38
N PRO A 18 -0.62 -7.27 2.30
CA PRO A 18 -2.06 -7.03 2.15
C PRO A 18 -2.36 -5.88 1.18
N GLN A 19 -1.89 -6.01 -0.06
CA GLN A 19 -2.07 -5.03 -1.13
C GLN A 19 -2.29 -5.73 -2.48
N LEU A 20 -3.32 -5.32 -3.21
CA LEU A 20 -3.56 -5.69 -4.59
C LEU A 20 -2.63 -4.89 -5.50
N ARG A 21 -1.43 -5.43 -5.79
CA ARG A 21 -0.42 -4.77 -6.62
C ARG A 21 0.19 -5.76 -7.60
N ARG A 22 -0.41 -5.86 -8.76
CA ARG A 22 0.05 -6.69 -9.86
C ARG A 22 1.05 -5.92 -10.71
N ARG A 23 2.20 -6.53 -10.97
CA ARG A 23 3.25 -5.95 -11.84
C ARG A 23 3.85 -7.03 -12.71
N LEU A 24 4.18 -6.67 -13.95
CA LEU A 24 4.98 -7.49 -14.83
C LEU A 24 6.44 -7.45 -14.35
N PHE A 25 7.02 -8.63 -14.18
CA PHE A 25 8.45 -8.80 -13.93
C PHE A 25 9.08 -9.52 -15.11
N VAL A 26 10.23 -9.01 -15.53
CA VAL A 26 11.03 -9.60 -16.61
C VAL A 26 12.41 -9.89 -16.05
N VAL A 27 12.85 -11.13 -16.16
CA VAL A 27 14.17 -11.61 -15.73
C VAL A 27 14.95 -12.00 -16.97
N GLY A 28 16.13 -11.42 -17.14
CA GLY A 28 17.07 -11.77 -18.22
C GLY A 28 18.35 -12.35 -17.64
N ILE A 29 18.64 -13.61 -17.91
CA ILE A 29 19.90 -14.27 -17.53
C ILE A 29 20.78 -14.37 -18.76
N ARG A 30 22.02 -13.93 -18.65
CA ARG A 30 23.00 -13.97 -19.74
C ARG A 30 23.26 -15.43 -20.14
N LYS A 31 23.37 -15.70 -21.45
CA LYS A 31 23.50 -17.09 -21.99
C LYS A 31 24.81 -17.77 -21.65
N ASP A 32 25.83 -17.02 -21.30
CA ASP A 32 27.13 -17.58 -20.84
C ASP A 32 27.10 -18.06 -19.38
N ILE A 33 26.04 -17.69 -18.62
CA ILE A 33 25.81 -18.22 -17.29
C ILE A 33 25.05 -19.55 -17.45
N GLN A 34 25.69 -20.63 -17.00
CA GLN A 34 25.04 -21.94 -16.96
C GLN A 34 23.95 -21.92 -15.86
N CYS A 35 22.71 -21.89 -16.27
CA CYS A 35 21.61 -22.02 -15.33
C CYS A 35 20.44 -22.80 -15.98
N ASP A 36 19.68 -23.51 -15.15
CA ASP A 36 18.41 -24.10 -15.54
C ASP A 36 17.40 -23.04 -15.97
N VAL A 37 16.30 -23.49 -16.60
CA VAL A 37 15.20 -22.61 -16.94
C VAL A 37 14.72 -21.86 -15.69
N PHE A 38 14.72 -20.53 -15.74
CA PHE A 38 14.29 -19.69 -14.63
C PHE A 38 12.80 -19.90 -14.33
N SER A 39 12.49 -20.16 -13.06
CA SER A 39 11.12 -20.28 -12.55
C SER A 39 10.87 -19.16 -11.55
N PHE A 40 9.73 -18.48 -11.68
CA PHE A 40 9.32 -17.46 -10.73
C PHE A 40 9.03 -18.03 -9.34
N PRO A 41 9.19 -17.25 -8.27
CA PRO A 41 9.03 -17.72 -6.90
C PRO A 41 7.59 -18.19 -6.64
N LYS A 42 7.46 -19.26 -5.84
CA LYS A 42 6.15 -19.81 -5.46
C LYS A 42 5.37 -18.79 -4.63
N LYS A 43 4.05 -18.74 -4.86
CA LYS A 43 3.13 -17.93 -4.07
C LYS A 43 3.13 -18.35 -2.60
N LYS A 44 2.97 -17.39 -1.73
CA LYS A 44 2.81 -17.54 -0.27
C LYS A 44 1.38 -17.22 0.13
N LYS A 45 0.91 -17.86 1.20
CA LYS A 45 -0.38 -17.53 1.77
C LYS A 45 -0.30 -16.14 2.41
N LEU A 46 -1.30 -15.31 2.12
CA LEU A 46 -1.47 -14.03 2.81
C LEU A 46 -1.96 -14.31 4.25
N THR A 47 -1.20 -13.87 5.23
CA THR A 47 -1.52 -14.02 6.66
C THR A 47 -1.85 -12.69 7.33
N LYS A 48 -1.44 -11.58 6.73
CA LYS A 48 -1.57 -10.22 7.25
C LYS A 48 -2.79 -9.50 6.70
N LYS A 49 -3.35 -8.62 7.53
CA LYS A 49 -4.30 -7.61 7.14
C LYS A 49 -3.62 -6.25 7.05
N ALA A 50 -4.21 -5.31 6.33
CA ALA A 50 -3.71 -3.94 6.29
C ALA A 50 -3.67 -3.30 7.68
N THR A 51 -4.63 -3.63 8.54
CA THR A 51 -4.69 -3.17 9.95
C THR A 51 -3.47 -3.53 10.76
N ASP A 52 -2.82 -4.66 10.48
CA ASP A 52 -1.64 -5.12 11.23
C ASP A 52 -0.38 -4.26 10.95
N LEU A 53 -0.47 -3.38 9.95
CA LEU A 53 0.62 -2.53 9.48
C LEU A 53 0.34 -1.03 9.71
N LEU A 54 -0.73 -0.71 10.45
CA LEU A 54 -1.09 0.67 10.76
C LEU A 54 -0.41 1.17 12.05
N GLU A 55 -0.29 2.48 12.15
CA GLU A 55 0.23 3.16 13.34
C GLU A 55 -0.88 3.37 14.37
N GLU A 56 -0.52 3.31 15.66
CA GLU A 56 -1.46 3.53 16.76
C GLU A 56 -1.72 5.02 17.04
N ASN A 57 -0.66 5.83 16.95
CA ASN A 57 -0.69 7.25 17.25
C ASN A 57 -0.55 8.07 15.97
N ILE A 58 -1.67 8.60 15.51
CA ILE A 58 -1.76 9.36 14.25
C ILE A 58 -1.85 10.86 14.57
N ASP A 59 -1.02 11.64 13.87
CA ASP A 59 -1.07 13.11 13.90
C ASP A 59 -2.41 13.61 13.33
N ASP A 60 -3.00 14.59 13.98
CA ASP A 60 -4.31 15.15 13.64
C ASP A 60 -4.36 15.74 12.23
N LYS A 61 -3.23 16.10 11.64
CA LYS A 61 -3.12 16.57 10.23
C LYS A 61 -3.59 15.55 9.18
N TYR A 62 -3.66 14.27 9.53
CA TYR A 62 -4.12 13.20 8.61
C TYR A 62 -5.63 13.01 8.62
N TYR A 63 -6.33 13.55 9.64
CA TYR A 63 -7.79 13.45 9.71
C TYR A 63 -8.46 14.42 8.74
N LEU A 64 -9.64 14.05 8.28
CA LEU A 64 -10.37 14.77 7.25
C LEU A 64 -11.43 15.68 7.86
N GLY A 65 -11.57 16.87 7.28
CA GLY A 65 -12.71 17.73 7.54
C GLY A 65 -13.99 17.25 6.80
N PHE A 66 -15.08 17.95 6.98
CA PHE A 66 -16.42 17.63 6.47
C PHE A 66 -16.45 17.15 5.00
N LYS A 67 -15.85 17.92 4.09
CA LYS A 67 -15.88 17.57 2.65
C LYS A 67 -15.18 16.24 2.36
N GLY A 68 -14.02 16.02 2.99
CA GLY A 68 -13.24 14.80 2.81
C GLY A 68 -13.94 13.59 3.42
N PHE A 69 -14.44 13.71 4.64
CA PHE A 69 -15.22 12.66 5.30
C PHE A 69 -16.39 12.21 4.43
N ARG A 70 -17.25 13.15 4.02
CA ARG A 70 -18.41 12.82 3.16
C ARG A 70 -18.04 12.19 1.84
N TYR A 71 -16.93 12.60 1.25
CA TYR A 71 -16.48 12.01 -0.01
C TYR A 71 -16.02 10.57 0.17
N VAL A 72 -15.18 10.28 1.18
CA VAL A 72 -14.60 8.94 1.32
C VAL A 72 -15.57 7.92 1.88
N THR A 73 -16.59 8.34 2.64
CA THR A 73 -17.60 7.47 3.25
C THR A 73 -18.84 7.26 2.38
N ASP A 74 -19.04 8.05 1.33
CA ASP A 74 -20.18 7.97 0.43
C ASP A 74 -19.77 7.38 -0.92
N HIS A 75 -19.99 6.09 -1.09
CA HIS A 75 -19.64 5.37 -2.32
C HIS A 75 -20.38 5.91 -3.56
N SER A 76 -21.56 6.51 -3.40
CA SER A 76 -22.29 7.12 -4.53
C SER A 76 -21.58 8.36 -5.07
N ARG A 77 -20.80 9.05 -4.22
CA ARG A 77 -20.06 10.25 -4.58
C ARG A 77 -18.66 9.99 -5.14
N ASN A 78 -18.02 8.92 -4.67
CA ASN A 78 -16.60 8.67 -4.99
C ASN A 78 -16.41 7.63 -6.11
N GLU A 79 -17.49 6.97 -6.58
CA GLU A 79 -17.45 6.00 -7.66
C GLU A 79 -16.35 4.92 -7.48
N GLY A 80 -16.07 4.53 -6.23
CA GLY A 80 -15.03 3.58 -5.88
C GLY A 80 -13.59 4.13 -5.89
N ARG A 81 -13.39 5.43 -6.08
CA ARG A 81 -12.06 6.07 -6.01
C ARG A 81 -11.52 6.08 -4.59
N ALA A 82 -12.39 6.25 -3.60
CA ALA A 82 -12.05 6.10 -2.19
C ALA A 82 -12.60 4.77 -1.65
N ARG A 83 -11.78 4.08 -0.87
CA ARG A 83 -12.14 2.82 -0.22
C ARG A 83 -11.81 2.94 1.26
N VAL A 84 -12.67 2.42 2.12
CA VAL A 84 -12.49 2.52 3.57
C VAL A 84 -12.34 1.14 4.20
N ASN A 85 -11.52 1.05 5.22
CA ASN A 85 -11.38 -0.08 6.16
C ASN A 85 -11.14 -1.46 5.51
N ARG A 86 -10.49 -1.51 4.33
CA ARG A 86 -10.20 -2.79 3.69
C ARG A 86 -9.09 -3.55 4.40
N ASP A 87 -9.27 -4.87 4.52
CA ASP A 87 -8.23 -5.81 4.99
C ASP A 87 -7.08 -5.95 3.99
N ILE A 88 -7.40 -5.86 2.69
CA ILE A 88 -6.43 -5.82 1.59
C ILE A 88 -6.65 -4.50 0.85
N ILE A 89 -5.68 -3.61 0.91
CA ILE A 89 -5.76 -2.32 0.22
C ILE A 89 -5.62 -2.46 -1.30
N GLY A 90 -6.10 -1.46 -2.01
CA GLY A 90 -5.84 -1.33 -3.44
C GLY A 90 -4.38 -0.97 -3.74
N CYS A 91 -4.05 -0.92 -5.02
CA CYS A 91 -2.72 -0.50 -5.44
C CYS A 91 -2.44 0.94 -5.02
N GLN A 92 -1.37 1.13 -4.25
CA GLN A 92 -0.87 2.47 -3.96
C GLN A 92 -0.28 3.08 -5.24
N THR A 93 -0.70 4.29 -5.56
CA THR A 93 -0.27 5.03 -6.75
C THR A 93 0.48 6.31 -6.36
N ALA A 94 1.18 6.92 -7.32
CA ALA A 94 1.89 8.18 -7.09
C ALA A 94 1.00 9.34 -6.63
N ASN A 95 -0.30 9.30 -6.96
CA ASN A 95 -1.28 10.31 -6.58
C ASN A 95 -2.23 9.86 -5.47
N GLN A 96 -1.91 8.76 -4.77
CA GLN A 96 -2.70 8.31 -3.63
C GLN A 96 -2.79 9.38 -2.54
N GLN A 97 -3.89 9.37 -1.78
CA GLN A 97 -4.19 10.37 -0.74
C GLN A 97 -4.39 11.80 -1.23
N PHE A 98 -4.18 12.10 -2.52
CA PHE A 98 -4.58 13.35 -3.16
C PHE A 98 -6.00 13.25 -3.68
N ASN A 99 -6.72 14.37 -3.63
CA ASN A 99 -8.11 14.45 -4.08
C ASN A 99 -8.98 13.29 -3.54
N TRP A 100 -8.65 12.83 -2.33
CA TRP A 100 -9.32 11.72 -1.64
C TRP A 100 -9.40 10.42 -2.46
N THR A 101 -8.34 10.10 -3.18
CA THR A 101 -8.21 8.85 -3.96
C THR A 101 -7.38 7.82 -3.20
N GLY A 102 -7.81 6.56 -3.18
CA GLY A 102 -7.09 5.45 -2.56
C GLY A 102 -7.81 4.84 -1.36
N ASP A 103 -7.04 4.30 -0.45
CA ASP A 103 -7.56 3.66 0.76
C ASP A 103 -7.46 4.61 1.96
N PHE A 104 -8.52 4.65 2.76
CA PHE A 104 -8.70 5.51 3.92
C PHE A 104 -9.09 4.67 5.13
N ARG A 105 -8.91 5.26 6.32
CA ARG A 105 -9.39 4.67 7.56
C ARG A 105 -10.56 5.48 8.10
N VAL A 106 -11.60 4.78 8.52
CA VAL A 106 -12.70 5.34 9.31
C VAL A 106 -12.61 4.71 10.68
N GLU A 107 -12.54 5.53 11.71
CA GLU A 107 -12.22 5.14 13.09
C GLU A 107 -13.20 5.76 14.07
N ILE A 108 -13.33 5.15 15.26
CA ILE A 108 -14.07 5.75 16.38
C ILE A 108 -13.35 7.03 16.82
N PRO A 109 -14.08 8.15 17.01
CA PRO A 109 -13.47 9.40 17.42
C PRO A 109 -12.84 9.29 18.81
N LYS A 110 -11.68 9.94 19.00
CA LYS A 110 -11.09 10.17 20.33
C LYS A 110 -11.60 11.52 20.87
N PRO A 111 -11.59 11.77 22.20
CA PRO A 111 -12.05 13.06 22.77
C PRO A 111 -11.47 14.30 22.08
N ARG A 112 -10.18 14.29 21.78
CA ARG A 112 -9.50 15.40 21.08
C ARG A 112 -10.07 15.73 19.69
N HIS A 113 -10.70 14.77 19.02
CA HIS A 113 -11.27 14.97 17.68
C HIS A 113 -12.52 15.84 17.72
N TYR A 114 -13.24 15.86 18.84
CA TYR A 114 -14.39 16.76 19.03
C TYR A 114 -13.97 18.22 19.32
N GLU A 115 -12.74 18.41 19.76
CA GLU A 115 -12.20 19.75 20.13
C GLU A 115 -11.52 20.44 18.95
N ASP A 116 -11.06 19.69 17.94
CA ASP A 116 -10.39 20.23 16.75
C ASP A 116 -11.38 20.50 15.62
N ASN A 117 -11.71 21.78 15.40
CA ASN A 117 -12.64 22.23 14.34
C ASN A 117 -12.22 21.84 12.90
N ARG A 118 -10.99 21.39 12.68
CA ARG A 118 -10.49 20.91 11.38
C ARG A 118 -10.90 19.47 11.12
N ILE A 119 -11.14 18.69 12.17
CA ILE A 119 -11.53 17.28 12.10
C ILE A 119 -13.05 17.21 12.13
N TYR A 120 -13.63 16.52 11.18
CA TYR A 120 -15.07 16.32 11.16
C TYR A 120 -15.44 14.99 11.79
N VAL A 121 -16.24 15.05 12.84
CA VAL A 121 -16.91 13.87 13.41
C VAL A 121 -18.27 13.72 12.73
N GLY A 122 -18.48 12.63 12.03
CA GLY A 122 -19.72 12.32 11.32
C GLY A 122 -20.27 10.95 11.69
N GLN A 123 -21.33 10.54 11.00
CA GLN A 123 -21.93 9.20 11.19
C GLN A 123 -21.43 8.25 10.09
N PHE A 124 -21.00 7.07 10.49
CA PHE A 124 -20.65 5.99 9.57
C PHE A 124 -21.09 4.65 10.17
N GLU A 125 -21.87 3.88 9.44
CA GLU A 125 -22.44 2.59 9.88
C GLU A 125 -23.16 2.67 11.25
N GLY A 126 -23.84 3.79 11.50
CA GLY A 126 -24.64 4.00 12.71
C GLY A 126 -23.87 4.47 13.96
N HIS A 127 -22.59 4.79 13.82
CA HIS A 127 -21.73 5.27 14.91
C HIS A 127 -21.05 6.60 14.55
N ASP A 128 -20.69 7.37 15.59
CA ASP A 128 -19.80 8.50 15.44
C ASP A 128 -18.45 8.01 14.90
N ALA A 129 -17.94 8.70 13.89
CA ALA A 129 -16.71 8.32 13.21
C ALA A 129 -15.92 9.53 12.74
N VAL A 130 -14.61 9.35 12.63
CA VAL A 130 -13.67 10.23 11.93
C VAL A 130 -13.04 9.48 10.77
N ALA A 131 -12.74 10.16 9.69
CA ALA A 131 -12.02 9.58 8.57
C ALA A 131 -10.61 10.17 8.47
N ARG A 132 -9.63 9.36 8.10
CA ARG A 132 -8.25 9.81 7.92
C ARG A 132 -7.57 9.20 6.71
N LYS A 133 -6.55 9.88 6.25
CA LYS A 133 -5.58 9.35 5.30
C LYS A 133 -4.72 8.26 5.96
N LEU A 134 -4.17 7.37 5.15
CA LEU A 134 -3.00 6.60 5.57
C LEU A 134 -1.80 7.55 5.70
N THR A 135 -0.97 7.38 6.73
CA THR A 135 0.27 8.13 6.86
C THR A 135 1.31 7.67 5.83
N PRO A 136 2.32 8.46 5.52
CA PRO A 136 3.44 8.01 4.67
C PRO A 136 4.14 6.76 5.21
N LYS A 137 4.24 6.62 6.54
CA LYS A 137 4.86 5.47 7.19
C LYS A 137 3.99 4.20 7.06
N GLU A 138 2.68 4.33 7.25
CA GLU A 138 1.74 3.24 6.96
C GLU A 138 1.82 2.82 5.49
N CYS A 139 1.89 3.78 4.57
CA CYS A 139 2.05 3.51 3.15
C CYS A 139 3.34 2.75 2.84
N LEU A 140 4.46 3.08 3.49
CA LEU A 140 5.73 2.35 3.38
C LEU A 140 5.60 0.92 3.94
N SER A 141 4.99 0.76 5.13
CA SER A 141 4.76 -0.54 5.75
C SER A 141 3.91 -1.44 4.85
N LEU A 142 2.87 -0.87 4.23
CA LEU A 142 2.01 -1.54 3.25
C LEU A 142 2.69 -1.85 1.90
N MET A 143 3.90 -1.34 1.65
CA MET A 143 4.81 -1.74 0.57
C MET A 143 5.88 -2.73 1.04
N GLY A 144 5.91 -3.06 2.34
CA GLY A 144 6.84 -4.00 2.94
C GLY A 144 8.20 -3.40 3.33
N PHE A 145 8.31 -2.06 3.35
CA PHE A 145 9.47 -1.40 3.95
C PHE A 145 9.38 -1.48 5.48
N LYS A 146 10.53 -1.68 6.14
CA LYS A 146 10.67 -1.68 7.60
C LYS A 146 11.73 -0.67 7.98
N ASP A 147 11.56 -0.05 9.14
CA ASP A 147 12.55 0.84 9.77
C ASP A 147 13.05 1.94 8.83
N PHE A 148 12.14 2.53 8.05
CA PHE A 148 12.47 3.55 7.07
C PHE A 148 12.41 4.95 7.71
N ASN A 149 13.49 5.71 7.57
CA ASN A 149 13.53 7.11 7.99
C ASN A 149 13.02 8.04 6.88
N ILE A 150 11.95 8.78 7.16
CA ILE A 150 11.34 9.71 6.21
C ILE A 150 12.00 11.08 6.38
N VAL A 151 12.73 11.53 5.35
CA VAL A 151 13.46 12.80 5.32
C VAL A 151 12.86 13.82 4.35
N VAL A 152 11.73 13.49 3.74
CA VAL A 152 11.04 14.34 2.76
C VAL A 152 9.63 14.68 3.24
N LYS A 153 9.00 15.71 2.62
CA LYS A 153 7.61 16.07 2.93
C LYS A 153 6.65 14.94 2.54
N ASP A 154 5.55 14.82 3.29
CA ASP A 154 4.52 13.77 3.09
C ASP A 154 4.10 13.62 1.63
N GLN A 155 3.87 14.72 0.92
CA GLN A 155 3.46 14.71 -0.48
C GLN A 155 4.48 14.02 -1.40
N VAL A 156 5.76 14.28 -1.16
CA VAL A 156 6.85 13.64 -1.91
C VAL A 156 6.91 12.16 -1.56
N MET A 157 6.74 11.83 -0.26
CA MET A 157 6.78 10.44 0.21
C MET A 157 5.66 9.60 -0.39
N TYR A 158 4.41 10.08 -0.40
CA TYR A 158 3.30 9.38 -1.06
C TYR A 158 3.62 9.05 -2.53
N ARG A 159 4.20 10.01 -3.26
CA ARG A 159 4.60 9.80 -4.66
C ARG A 159 5.70 8.76 -4.79
N GLN A 160 6.71 8.81 -3.93
CA GLN A 160 7.80 7.84 -3.92
C GLN A 160 7.30 6.42 -3.60
N VAL A 161 6.45 6.28 -2.58
CA VAL A 161 5.83 5.00 -2.23
C VAL A 161 5.01 4.44 -3.39
N GLY A 162 4.16 5.27 -4.01
CA GLY A 162 3.34 4.83 -5.13
C GLY A 162 4.16 4.35 -6.35
N ASN A 163 5.32 4.95 -6.57
CA ASN A 163 6.26 4.57 -7.64
C ASN A 163 7.22 3.45 -7.25
N SER A 164 7.23 3.03 -5.98
CA SER A 164 8.14 1.99 -5.50
C SER A 164 7.64 0.58 -5.83
N ILE A 165 8.45 -0.40 -5.52
CA ILE A 165 8.16 -1.83 -5.69
C ILE A 165 7.77 -2.46 -4.36
N ALA A 166 6.89 -3.49 -4.39
CA ALA A 166 6.58 -4.29 -3.23
C ALA A 166 7.82 -5.10 -2.79
N VAL A 167 8.37 -4.76 -1.64
CA VAL A 167 9.64 -5.33 -1.14
C VAL A 167 9.61 -6.85 -0.99
N PRO A 168 8.53 -7.49 -0.45
CA PRO A 168 8.47 -8.94 -0.34
C PRO A 168 8.55 -9.65 -1.70
N VAL A 169 7.90 -9.13 -2.73
CA VAL A 169 7.95 -9.68 -4.09
C VAL A 169 9.39 -9.66 -4.62
N LEU A 170 10.04 -8.49 -4.51
CA LEU A 170 11.41 -8.33 -5.00
C LEU A 170 12.40 -9.22 -4.25
N LYS A 171 12.24 -9.35 -2.92
CA LYS A 171 13.10 -10.24 -2.12
C LYS A 171 13.01 -11.71 -2.57
N GLU A 172 11.81 -12.22 -2.80
CA GLU A 172 11.64 -13.60 -3.24
C GLU A 172 12.16 -13.80 -4.67
N LEU A 173 11.93 -12.81 -5.55
CA LEU A 173 12.44 -12.86 -6.92
C LEU A 173 13.99 -12.87 -6.94
N ILE A 174 14.64 -12.02 -6.17
CA ILE A 174 16.11 -11.97 -6.07
C ILE A 174 16.66 -13.30 -5.52
N LYS A 175 16.03 -13.88 -4.49
CA LYS A 175 16.44 -15.20 -3.96
C LYS A 175 16.40 -16.30 -5.04
N GLU A 176 15.34 -16.31 -5.86
CA GLU A 176 15.26 -17.30 -6.96
C GLU A 176 16.33 -17.04 -8.03
N ILE A 177 16.65 -15.79 -8.35
CA ILE A 177 17.72 -15.47 -9.29
C ILE A 177 19.05 -15.96 -8.75
N ILE A 178 19.41 -15.62 -7.50
CA ILE A 178 20.67 -16.02 -6.87
C ILE A 178 20.80 -17.53 -6.87
N ARG A 179 19.79 -18.26 -6.42
CA ARG A 179 19.79 -19.73 -6.35
C ARG A 179 20.02 -20.41 -7.71
N ARG A 180 19.76 -19.72 -8.82
CA ARG A 180 19.89 -20.26 -10.18
C ARG A 180 21.21 -19.93 -10.86
N VAL A 181 21.93 -18.93 -10.36
CA VAL A 181 23.18 -18.46 -10.95
C VAL A 181 24.42 -18.81 -10.11
N GLU A 182 24.21 -19.28 -8.85
CA GLU A 182 25.24 -19.90 -8.01
C GLU A 182 25.35 -21.40 -8.32
#